data_e2c72e3b1843c7102cbf5e64ae05cc9d
#
_entry.id   e2c72e3b1843c7102cbf5e64ae05cc9d
#
_cell.length_a   1.000
_cell.length_b   1.000
_cell.length_c   1.000
_cell.angle_alpha   90.00
_cell.angle_beta   90.00
_cell.angle_gamma   90.00
#
_symmetry.space_group_name_H-M   'P 1'
#
loop_
_entity.id
_entity.type
_entity.pdbx_description
1 polymer ?
#
loop_
_entity_poly.entity_id
_entity_poly.type
_entity_poly.pdbx_seq_one_letter_code
_entity_poly.pdbx_strand_id
1 'polypeptide(L)'
;FSFFTFMGYALIILYGIALLLIFAYSVLQLSLAINYRKTKKERDTRKRPDFNWDDLPVVTVQLPVYNELYVVERLIETVSQFEYPRDKFEIQVLDDSTDETVEVIAKKVEEVKARGIDIVHIHRTNRKGYKAGALEEAQAVAKGEFIGIFDADFLPNPNFLLETIPYFDSDDIGVVQTRWSHINKKFSLLTELQAFGLNAHFSIEQGGRNAA
;
A
#
# COMPACT_ATOMS: atom_id res chain seq x y z
N PHE A 1 -52.61 -18.47 -10.48
CA PHE A 1 -51.20 -18.75 -10.22
C PHE A 1 -50.97 -18.79 -8.73
N SER A 2 -50.49 -19.93 -8.19
CA SER A 2 -50.18 -20.04 -6.76
C SER A 2 -49.00 -19.12 -6.42
N PHE A 3 -49.06 -18.46 -5.26
CA PHE A 3 -47.97 -17.65 -4.71
C PHE A 3 -46.62 -18.40 -4.75
N PHE A 4 -46.60 -19.70 -4.47
CA PHE A 4 -45.43 -20.56 -4.54
C PHE A 4 -44.86 -20.72 -5.96
N THR A 5 -45.73 -20.75 -6.97
CA THR A 5 -45.27 -20.83 -8.38
C THR A 5 -44.62 -19.54 -8.82
N PHE A 6 -45.19 -18.38 -8.43
CA PHE A 6 -44.59 -17.07 -8.69
C PHE A 6 -43.25 -16.92 -8.01
N MET A 7 -43.14 -17.30 -6.75
CA MET A 7 -41.85 -17.25 -5.99
C MET A 7 -40.82 -18.18 -6.60
N GLY A 8 -41.19 -19.35 -7.11
CA GLY A 8 -40.29 -20.26 -7.81
C GLY A 8 -39.71 -19.64 -9.08
N TYR A 9 -40.52 -19.00 -9.92
CA TYR A 9 -40.02 -18.28 -11.10
C TYR A 9 -39.13 -17.10 -10.74
N ALA A 10 -39.45 -16.33 -9.72
CA ALA A 10 -38.64 -15.22 -9.25
C ALA A 10 -37.25 -15.69 -8.79
N LEU A 11 -37.17 -16.80 -8.07
CA LEU A 11 -35.86 -17.40 -7.65
C LEU A 11 -35.05 -17.91 -8.82
N ILE A 12 -35.66 -18.54 -9.83
CA ILE A 12 -34.99 -19.02 -11.05
C ILE A 12 -34.43 -17.83 -11.83
N ILE A 13 -35.18 -16.73 -11.98
CA ILE A 13 -34.73 -15.53 -12.66
C ILE A 13 -33.55 -14.91 -11.89
N LEU A 14 -33.67 -14.75 -10.59
CA LEU A 14 -32.60 -14.22 -9.74
C LEU A 14 -31.32 -15.05 -9.82
N TYR A 15 -31.47 -16.38 -9.80
CA TYR A 15 -30.35 -17.31 -9.99
C TYR A 15 -29.70 -17.15 -11.37
N GLY A 16 -30.50 -17.05 -12.42
CA GLY A 16 -30.01 -16.81 -13.79
C GLY A 16 -29.24 -15.49 -13.91
N ILE A 17 -29.74 -14.41 -13.28
CA ILE A 17 -29.03 -13.13 -13.22
C ILE A 17 -27.71 -13.27 -12.47
N ALA A 18 -27.68 -13.96 -11.33
CA ALA A 18 -26.46 -14.18 -10.56
C ALA A 18 -25.41 -14.97 -11.39
N LEU A 19 -25.82 -16.01 -12.10
CA LEU A 19 -24.93 -16.77 -13.00
C LEU A 19 -24.38 -15.91 -14.12
N LEU A 20 -25.21 -15.05 -14.72
CA LEU A 20 -24.77 -14.12 -15.77
C LEU A 20 -23.72 -13.13 -15.26
N LEU A 21 -23.91 -12.58 -14.06
CA LEU A 21 -22.95 -11.69 -13.42
C LEU A 21 -21.61 -12.41 -13.14
N ILE A 22 -21.68 -13.62 -12.60
CA ILE A 22 -20.47 -14.44 -12.37
C ILE A 22 -19.75 -14.74 -13.67
N PHE A 23 -20.48 -15.08 -14.72
CA PHE A 23 -19.91 -15.33 -16.05
C PHE A 23 -19.22 -14.07 -16.61
N ALA A 24 -19.89 -12.93 -16.59
CA ALA A 24 -19.32 -11.65 -17.04
C ALA A 24 -18.05 -11.29 -16.26
N TYR A 25 -18.08 -11.45 -14.92
CA TYR A 25 -16.89 -11.25 -14.07
C TYR A 25 -15.74 -12.22 -14.47
N SER A 26 -16.05 -13.49 -14.72
CA SER A 26 -15.04 -14.47 -15.12
C SER A 26 -14.40 -14.13 -16.48
N VAL A 27 -15.17 -13.61 -17.42
CA VAL A 27 -14.65 -13.13 -18.72
C VAL A 27 -13.70 -11.94 -18.54
N LEU A 28 -14.05 -10.99 -17.66
CA LEU A 28 -13.18 -9.87 -17.30
C LEU A 28 -11.87 -10.35 -16.68
N GLN A 29 -11.93 -11.28 -15.72
CA GLN A 29 -10.72 -11.86 -15.11
C GLN A 29 -9.84 -12.59 -16.11
N LEU A 30 -10.46 -13.33 -17.05
CA LEU A 30 -9.72 -13.98 -18.13
C LEU A 30 -9.02 -12.96 -19.04
N SER A 31 -9.67 -11.84 -19.37
CA SER A 31 -9.08 -10.74 -20.14
C SER A 31 -7.83 -10.17 -19.44
N LEU A 32 -7.91 -9.90 -18.12
CA LEU A 32 -6.78 -9.42 -17.34
C LEU A 32 -5.62 -10.42 -17.33
N ALA A 33 -5.91 -11.72 -17.18
CA ALA A 33 -4.90 -12.78 -17.23
C ALA A 33 -4.20 -12.87 -18.60
N ILE A 34 -4.94 -12.69 -19.70
CA ILE A 34 -4.39 -12.66 -21.05
C ILE A 34 -3.49 -11.43 -21.23
N ASN A 35 -3.93 -10.25 -20.81
CA ASN A 35 -3.13 -9.01 -20.87
C ASN A 35 -1.84 -9.15 -20.05
N TYR A 36 -1.93 -9.66 -18.82
CA TYR A 36 -0.76 -9.97 -18.01
C TYR A 36 0.25 -10.83 -18.73
N ARG A 37 -0.21 -11.92 -19.38
CA ARG A 37 0.69 -12.84 -20.11
C ARG A 37 1.35 -12.18 -21.32
N LYS A 38 0.62 -11.34 -22.06
CA LYS A 38 1.15 -10.62 -23.22
C LYS A 38 2.27 -9.66 -22.85
N THR A 39 2.10 -8.91 -21.76
CA THR A 39 3.05 -7.87 -21.33
C THR A 39 4.09 -8.36 -20.34
N LYS A 40 3.99 -9.62 -19.88
CA LYS A 40 4.92 -10.17 -18.88
C LYS A 40 6.38 -10.04 -19.32
N LYS A 41 6.69 -10.36 -20.58
CA LYS A 41 8.07 -10.32 -21.10
C LYS A 41 8.62 -8.89 -21.10
N GLU A 42 7.85 -7.91 -21.50
CA GLU A 42 8.27 -6.49 -21.50
C GLU A 42 8.52 -6.00 -20.08
N ARG A 43 7.66 -6.33 -19.14
CA ARG A 43 7.84 -5.96 -17.72
C ARG A 43 9.07 -6.62 -17.10
N ASP A 44 9.26 -7.93 -17.34
CA ASP A 44 10.39 -8.66 -16.78
C ASP A 44 11.73 -8.19 -17.37
N THR A 45 11.71 -7.52 -18.52
CA THR A 45 12.90 -6.96 -19.20
C THR A 45 13.01 -5.45 -19.07
N ARG A 46 12.02 -4.77 -18.49
CA ARG A 46 12.06 -3.32 -18.29
C ARG A 46 13.23 -2.97 -17.36
N LYS A 47 14.17 -2.22 -17.89
CA LYS A 47 15.25 -1.70 -17.07
C LYS A 47 14.71 -0.59 -16.16
N ARG A 48 15.37 -0.44 -15.02
CA ARG A 48 15.16 0.72 -14.17
C ARG A 48 15.45 1.99 -15.00
N PRO A 49 14.59 3.02 -14.92
CA PRO A 49 14.85 4.29 -15.60
C PRO A 49 16.19 4.88 -15.17
N ASP A 50 16.87 5.57 -16.10
CA ASP A 50 18.05 6.36 -15.76
C ASP A 50 17.63 7.51 -14.83
N PHE A 51 18.39 7.74 -13.78
CA PHE A 51 18.08 8.73 -12.76
C PHE A 51 19.30 9.53 -12.35
N ASN A 52 19.13 10.84 -12.16
CA ASN A 52 20.20 11.70 -11.66
C ASN A 52 20.32 11.59 -10.12
N TRP A 53 21.28 10.82 -9.65
CA TRP A 53 21.52 10.57 -8.23
C TRP A 53 22.09 11.77 -7.47
N ASP A 54 22.59 12.79 -8.17
CA ASP A 54 23.11 14.00 -7.57
C ASP A 54 22.00 14.98 -7.16
N ASP A 55 20.78 14.80 -7.73
CA ASP A 55 19.61 15.64 -7.46
C ASP A 55 18.42 14.81 -6.97
N LEU A 56 18.56 14.22 -5.78
CA LEU A 56 17.51 13.48 -5.14
C LEU A 56 16.40 14.43 -4.63
N PRO A 57 15.10 14.14 -4.90
CA PRO A 57 14.00 14.94 -4.38
C PRO A 57 13.82 14.78 -2.87
N VAL A 58 13.13 15.73 -2.24
CA VAL A 58 12.70 15.58 -0.86
C VAL A 58 11.51 14.63 -0.79
N VAL A 59 11.53 13.69 0.14
CA VAL A 59 10.48 12.68 0.34
C VAL A 59 9.91 12.78 1.75
N THR A 60 8.59 12.83 1.86
CA THR A 60 7.86 12.66 3.13
C THR A 60 7.32 11.24 3.21
N VAL A 61 7.65 10.53 4.30
CA VAL A 61 7.07 9.21 4.57
C VAL A 61 6.00 9.34 5.63
N GLN A 62 4.75 8.99 5.27
CA GLN A 62 3.59 9.03 6.13
C GLN A 62 3.23 7.64 6.65
N LEU A 63 3.14 7.52 7.97
CA LEU A 63 2.84 6.28 8.70
C LEU A 63 1.50 6.43 9.44
N PRO A 64 0.35 6.16 8.79
CA PRO A 64 -0.95 6.20 9.45
C PRO A 64 -1.11 5.04 10.41
N VAL A 65 -1.39 5.34 11.69
CA VAL A 65 -1.48 4.38 12.80
C VAL A 65 -2.80 4.56 13.54
N TYR A 66 -3.40 3.43 13.97
CA TYR A 66 -4.55 3.41 14.86
C TYR A 66 -4.56 2.15 15.72
N ASN A 67 -4.22 2.27 17.02
CA ASN A 67 -4.19 1.18 18.01
C ASN A 67 -3.33 -0.01 17.55
N GLU A 68 -2.11 0.25 17.09
CA GLU A 68 -1.18 -0.73 16.52
C GLU A 68 0.04 -0.96 17.44
N LEU A 69 -0.24 -1.16 18.74
CA LEU A 69 0.73 -1.25 19.82
C LEU A 69 1.93 -2.18 19.54
N TYR A 70 1.66 -3.34 18.94
CA TYR A 70 2.68 -4.41 18.77
C TYR A 70 3.58 -4.27 17.55
N VAL A 71 3.23 -3.38 16.62
CA VAL A 71 3.94 -3.28 15.34
C VAL A 71 4.52 -1.90 15.06
N VAL A 72 4.00 -0.85 15.71
CA VAL A 72 4.35 0.54 15.41
C VAL A 72 5.83 0.87 15.66
N GLU A 73 6.42 0.40 16.77
CA GLU A 73 7.86 0.63 17.03
C GLU A 73 8.74 0.04 15.94
N ARG A 74 8.41 -1.18 15.49
CA ARG A 74 9.12 -1.86 14.42
C ARG A 74 8.99 -1.13 13.09
N LEU A 75 7.80 -0.62 12.76
CA LEU A 75 7.58 0.17 11.55
C LEU A 75 8.46 1.44 11.57
N ILE A 76 8.37 2.24 12.64
CA ILE A 76 9.16 3.48 12.80
C ILE A 76 10.66 3.18 12.70
N GLU A 77 11.13 2.13 13.38
CA GLU A 77 12.54 1.72 13.31
C GLU A 77 12.94 1.33 11.88
N THR A 78 12.14 0.51 11.19
CA THR A 78 12.42 0.07 9.82
C THR A 78 12.52 1.25 8.85
N VAL A 79 11.57 2.18 8.93
CA VAL A 79 11.54 3.37 8.05
C VAL A 79 12.68 4.32 8.38
N SER A 80 13.07 4.44 9.66
CA SER A 80 14.21 5.27 10.08
C SER A 80 15.56 4.79 9.53
N GLN A 81 15.62 3.55 9.00
CA GLN A 81 16.82 2.95 8.42
C GLN A 81 16.88 3.08 6.89
N PHE A 82 16.02 3.87 6.27
CA PHE A 82 16.07 4.07 4.84
C PHE A 82 17.42 4.65 4.38
N GLU A 83 17.94 4.06 3.33
CA GLU A 83 19.16 4.50 2.64
C GLU A 83 18.85 5.72 1.76
N TYR A 84 18.60 6.87 2.41
CA TYR A 84 18.29 8.13 1.75
C TYR A 84 18.95 9.29 2.50
N PRO A 85 19.37 10.39 1.82
CA PRO A 85 19.98 11.52 2.50
C PRO A 85 19.07 12.11 3.57
N ARG A 86 19.59 12.31 4.78
CA ARG A 86 18.79 12.73 5.94
C ARG A 86 18.16 14.10 5.79
N ASP A 87 18.77 14.98 5.03
CA ASP A 87 18.28 16.32 4.70
C ASP A 87 17.23 16.33 3.57
N LYS A 88 17.03 15.19 2.91
CA LYS A 88 16.06 14.97 1.84
C LYS A 88 14.90 14.03 2.25
N PHE A 89 14.76 13.74 3.53
CA PHE A 89 13.82 12.74 4.01
C PHE A 89 13.21 13.12 5.36
N GLU A 90 11.89 13.11 5.46
CA GLU A 90 11.16 13.28 6.72
C GLU A 90 10.17 12.13 6.95
N ILE A 91 9.87 11.86 8.22
CA ILE A 91 8.86 10.87 8.63
C ILE A 91 7.75 11.59 9.38
N GLN A 92 6.51 11.35 8.99
CA GLN A 92 5.30 11.80 9.70
C GLN A 92 4.56 10.58 10.25
N VAL A 93 4.53 10.40 11.56
CA VAL A 93 3.71 9.38 12.21
C VAL A 93 2.34 9.98 12.48
N LEU A 94 1.33 9.50 11.74
CA LEU A 94 -0.04 10.01 11.77
C LEU A 94 -0.88 9.15 12.71
N ASP A 95 -1.03 9.59 13.93
CA ASP A 95 -1.56 8.79 15.02
C ASP A 95 -3.00 9.18 15.37
N ASP A 96 -3.92 8.26 15.12
CA ASP A 96 -5.33 8.34 15.51
C ASP A 96 -5.65 7.46 16.73
N SER A 97 -4.63 6.92 17.40
CA SER A 97 -4.79 5.96 18.48
C SER A 97 -5.44 6.55 19.74
N THR A 98 -6.11 5.68 20.48
CA THR A 98 -6.82 5.99 21.72
C THR A 98 -6.36 5.13 22.91
N ASP A 99 -5.35 4.29 22.68
CA ASP A 99 -4.75 3.37 23.64
C ASP A 99 -3.28 3.72 23.93
N GLU A 100 -2.54 2.83 24.55
CA GLU A 100 -1.12 2.96 24.92
C GLU A 100 -0.19 3.16 23.69
N THR A 101 -0.67 2.95 22.48
CA THR A 101 0.08 3.18 21.24
C THR A 101 0.61 4.62 21.16
N VAL A 102 -0.17 5.61 21.65
CA VAL A 102 0.21 7.04 21.65
C VAL A 102 1.53 7.25 22.40
N GLU A 103 1.67 6.68 23.60
CA GLU A 103 2.86 6.82 24.44
C GLU A 103 4.07 6.11 23.82
N VAL A 104 3.84 4.93 23.24
CA VAL A 104 4.86 4.16 22.55
C VAL A 104 5.40 4.92 21.34
N ILE A 105 4.53 5.51 20.53
CA ILE A 105 4.93 6.36 19.39
C ILE A 105 5.73 7.55 19.88
N ALA A 106 5.23 8.30 20.88
CA ALA A 106 5.89 9.49 21.37
C ALA A 106 7.34 9.19 21.82
N LYS A 107 7.53 8.12 22.60
CA LYS A 107 8.85 7.67 23.05
C LYS A 107 9.75 7.28 21.86
N LYS A 108 9.22 6.52 20.89
CA LYS A 108 10.00 6.05 19.73
C LYS A 108 10.39 7.21 18.82
N VAL A 109 9.52 8.19 18.64
CA VAL A 109 9.80 9.40 17.86
C VAL A 109 10.95 10.19 18.46
N GLU A 110 10.98 10.41 19.80
CA GLU A 110 12.08 11.10 20.47
C GLU A 110 13.41 10.34 20.35
N GLU A 111 13.37 9.00 20.44
CA GLU A 111 14.56 8.15 20.22
C GLU A 111 15.13 8.32 18.81
N VAL A 112 14.26 8.29 17.79
CA VAL A 112 14.67 8.41 16.38
C VAL A 112 15.16 9.82 16.07
N LYS A 113 14.51 10.85 16.64
CA LYS A 113 14.90 12.25 16.54
C LYS A 113 16.29 12.51 17.12
N ALA A 114 16.61 11.87 18.26
CA ALA A 114 17.93 11.96 18.88
C ALA A 114 19.06 11.40 18.00
N ARG A 115 18.73 10.54 17.03
CA ARG A 115 19.65 10.01 16.01
C ARG A 115 19.85 10.96 14.82
N GLY A 116 19.20 12.14 14.83
CA GLY A 116 19.29 13.16 13.79
C GLY A 116 18.40 12.87 12.57
N ILE A 117 17.30 12.15 12.74
CA ILE A 117 16.31 11.89 11.69
C ILE A 117 15.17 12.90 11.87
N ASP A 118 14.74 13.53 10.77
CA ASP A 118 13.58 14.42 10.75
C ASP A 118 12.30 13.59 10.86
N ILE A 119 11.73 13.55 12.05
CA ILE A 119 10.51 12.78 12.36
C ILE A 119 9.57 13.59 13.25
N VAL A 120 8.28 13.51 12.97
CA VAL A 120 7.23 14.17 13.75
C VAL A 120 6.10 13.21 14.10
N HIS A 121 5.59 13.33 15.32
CA HIS A 121 4.37 12.66 15.79
C HIS A 121 3.19 13.62 15.64
N ILE A 122 2.25 13.31 14.77
CA ILE A 122 1.01 14.06 14.52
C ILE A 122 -0.14 13.26 15.11
N HIS A 123 -0.51 13.56 16.36
CA HIS A 123 -1.62 12.91 17.05
C HIS A 123 -2.92 13.68 16.85
N ARG A 124 -3.99 12.97 16.45
CA ARG A 124 -5.33 13.53 16.26
C ARG A 124 -6.33 12.89 17.22
N THR A 125 -7.17 13.71 17.83
CA THR A 125 -8.23 13.24 18.76
C THR A 125 -9.59 13.07 18.08
N ASN A 126 -9.80 13.67 16.90
CA ASN A 126 -11.10 13.71 16.23
C ASN A 126 -11.33 12.58 15.22
N ARG A 127 -10.28 11.91 14.77
CA ARG A 127 -10.28 10.82 13.77
C ARG A 127 -11.21 11.04 12.57
N LYS A 128 -11.49 12.31 12.23
CA LYS A 128 -12.37 12.64 11.08
C LYS A 128 -11.77 12.15 9.77
N GLY A 129 -12.57 11.45 8.96
CA GLY A 129 -12.11 10.86 7.70
C GLY A 129 -11.19 9.65 7.86
N TYR A 130 -10.98 9.15 9.09
CA TYR A 130 -10.12 7.98 9.38
C TYR A 130 -8.72 8.15 8.77
N LYS A 131 -8.14 7.08 8.23
CA LYS A 131 -6.84 7.08 7.55
C LYS A 131 -6.74 8.15 6.45
N ALA A 132 -7.77 8.29 5.61
CA ALA A 132 -7.77 9.29 4.53
C ALA A 132 -7.69 10.72 5.08
N GLY A 133 -8.44 11.03 6.14
CA GLY A 133 -8.37 12.33 6.80
C GLY A 133 -7.02 12.59 7.47
N ALA A 134 -6.36 11.57 8.03
CA ALA A 134 -5.01 11.71 8.58
C ALA A 134 -4.00 12.09 7.50
N LEU A 135 -4.05 11.38 6.37
CA LEU A 135 -3.17 11.65 5.22
C LEU A 135 -3.42 13.04 4.63
N GLU A 136 -4.68 13.47 4.49
CA GLU A 136 -5.06 14.79 3.98
C GLU A 136 -4.51 15.92 4.87
N GLU A 137 -4.72 15.83 6.18
CA GLU A 137 -4.23 16.85 7.13
C GLU A 137 -2.70 16.90 7.16
N ALA A 138 -2.03 15.76 7.11
CA ALA A 138 -0.58 15.69 7.14
C ALA A 138 0.07 16.15 5.82
N GLN A 139 -0.61 16.00 4.70
CA GLN A 139 -0.13 16.48 3.41
C GLN A 139 0.07 18.00 3.40
N ALA A 140 -0.77 18.75 4.13
CA ALA A 140 -0.67 20.21 4.20
C ALA A 140 0.63 20.72 4.86
N VAL A 141 1.31 19.87 5.64
CA VAL A 141 2.56 20.19 6.36
C VAL A 141 3.74 19.32 5.89
N ALA A 142 3.54 18.48 4.89
CA ALA A 142 4.59 17.67 4.29
C ALA A 142 5.63 18.54 3.56
N LYS A 143 6.91 18.26 3.74
CA LYS A 143 8.02 18.96 3.07
C LYS A 143 8.39 18.34 1.73
N GLY A 144 8.04 17.06 1.55
CA GLY A 144 8.44 16.25 0.40
C GLY A 144 7.66 16.58 -0.86
N GLU A 145 8.33 16.56 -1.98
CA GLU A 145 7.75 16.54 -3.31
C GLU A 145 7.03 15.20 -3.58
N PHE A 146 7.57 14.12 -3.02
CA PHE A 146 6.98 12.79 -3.07
C PHE A 146 6.52 12.34 -1.69
N ILE A 147 5.42 11.60 -1.64
CA ILE A 147 4.87 11.03 -0.42
C ILE A 147 4.91 9.51 -0.50
N GLY A 148 5.66 8.87 0.41
CA GLY A 148 5.63 7.44 0.64
C GLY A 148 4.65 7.09 1.76
N ILE A 149 3.77 6.10 1.55
CA ILE A 149 2.77 5.69 2.55
C ILE A 149 2.98 4.22 2.90
N PHE A 150 3.12 3.92 4.21
CA PHE A 150 3.22 2.55 4.70
C PHE A 150 2.20 2.29 5.81
N ASP A 151 1.50 1.17 5.71
CA ASP A 151 0.65 0.69 6.78
C ASP A 151 1.48 0.17 7.97
N ALA A 152 0.88 0.11 9.14
CA ALA A 152 1.57 -0.18 10.40
C ALA A 152 2.26 -1.56 10.45
N ASP A 153 1.77 -2.52 9.69
CA ASP A 153 2.30 -3.88 9.58
C ASP A 153 3.35 -4.08 8.46
N PHE A 154 3.69 -3.01 7.72
CA PHE A 154 4.67 -3.08 6.63
C PHE A 154 6.11 -3.01 7.13
N LEU A 155 6.98 -3.74 6.43
CA LEU A 155 8.44 -3.69 6.63
C LEU A 155 9.12 -3.44 5.28
N PRO A 156 9.20 -2.17 4.85
CA PRO A 156 9.89 -1.83 3.61
C PRO A 156 11.40 -2.08 3.71
N ASN A 157 12.02 -2.41 2.57
CA ASN A 157 13.46 -2.55 2.50
C ASN A 157 14.16 -1.18 2.67
N PRO A 158 15.39 -1.13 3.23
CA PRO A 158 16.12 0.12 3.40
C PRO A 158 16.30 0.94 2.12
N ASN A 159 16.46 0.29 0.97
CA ASN A 159 16.63 0.92 -0.35
C ASN A 159 15.31 1.27 -1.06
N PHE A 160 14.15 1.19 -0.37
CA PHE A 160 12.82 1.37 -0.96
C PHE A 160 12.70 2.66 -1.78
N LEU A 161 13.11 3.79 -1.21
CA LEU A 161 13.02 5.09 -1.88
C LEU A 161 13.93 5.13 -3.12
N LEU A 162 15.16 4.65 -2.99
CA LEU A 162 16.09 4.58 -4.11
C LEU A 162 15.59 3.68 -5.24
N GLU A 163 14.82 2.63 -4.93
CA GLU A 163 14.23 1.71 -5.91
C GLU A 163 12.95 2.24 -6.57
N THR A 164 12.23 3.18 -5.93
CA THR A 164 10.91 3.63 -6.40
C THR A 164 10.94 5.01 -7.07
N ILE A 165 11.70 5.96 -6.55
CA ILE A 165 11.78 7.34 -7.08
C ILE A 165 12.13 7.40 -8.57
N PRO A 166 13.08 6.59 -9.11
CA PRO A 166 13.41 6.64 -10.53
C PRO A 166 12.26 6.30 -11.49
N TYR A 167 11.19 5.69 -11.00
CA TYR A 167 10.03 5.38 -11.85
C TYR A 167 9.06 6.55 -12.04
N PHE A 168 9.27 7.68 -11.37
CA PHE A 168 8.63 8.95 -11.68
C PHE A 168 9.42 9.65 -12.79
N ASP A 169 9.55 8.99 -13.95
CA ASP A 169 10.38 9.41 -15.08
C ASP A 169 9.63 10.32 -16.07
N SER A 170 8.36 10.64 -15.78
CA SER A 170 7.53 11.58 -16.55
C SER A 170 6.47 12.22 -15.66
N ASP A 171 6.04 13.44 -16.02
CA ASP A 171 4.99 14.20 -15.31
C ASP A 171 3.61 13.52 -15.34
N ASP A 172 3.42 12.52 -16.20
CA ASP A 172 2.19 11.75 -16.29
C ASP A 172 2.10 10.65 -15.22
N ILE A 173 3.20 10.34 -14.52
CA ILE A 173 3.25 9.30 -13.50
C ILE A 173 2.98 9.89 -12.11
N GLY A 174 1.71 9.86 -11.72
CA GLY A 174 1.30 10.35 -10.40
C GLY A 174 1.47 9.34 -9.26
N VAL A 175 1.62 8.04 -9.55
CA VAL A 175 1.72 6.99 -8.52
C VAL A 175 2.61 5.85 -8.98
N VAL A 176 3.52 5.43 -8.09
CA VAL A 176 4.30 4.20 -8.22
C VAL A 176 3.91 3.24 -7.11
N GLN A 177 3.30 2.12 -7.47
CA GLN A 177 2.88 1.10 -6.51
C GLN A 177 3.82 -0.09 -6.51
N THR A 178 4.32 -0.47 -5.32
CA THR A 178 5.15 -1.65 -5.14
C THR A 178 4.32 -2.89 -4.84
N ARG A 179 4.92 -4.06 -5.03
CA ARG A 179 4.29 -5.34 -4.73
C ARG A 179 4.56 -5.74 -3.29
N TRP A 180 3.51 -6.15 -2.60
CA TRP A 180 3.61 -6.71 -1.26
C TRP A 180 4.02 -8.18 -1.28
N SER A 181 4.70 -8.60 -0.22
CA SER A 181 5.02 -10.01 0.03
C SER A 181 4.80 -10.36 1.50
N HIS A 182 4.45 -11.61 1.77
CA HIS A 182 4.29 -12.08 3.13
C HIS A 182 5.65 -12.44 3.74
N ILE A 183 5.95 -11.89 4.91
CA ILE A 183 7.17 -12.20 5.69
C ILE A 183 7.10 -13.64 6.21
N ASN A 184 5.93 -14.07 6.63
CA ASN A 184 5.66 -15.37 7.25
C ASN A 184 5.10 -16.43 6.29
N LYS A 185 5.36 -16.31 4.98
CA LYS A 185 4.80 -17.19 3.93
C LYS A 185 4.90 -18.70 4.26
N LYS A 186 6.01 -19.13 4.86
CA LYS A 186 6.29 -20.55 5.16
C LYS A 186 5.87 -20.98 6.58
N PHE A 187 5.13 -20.16 7.31
CA PHE A 187 4.77 -20.45 8.69
C PHE A 187 3.70 -21.54 8.81
N SER A 188 2.70 -21.54 7.93
CA SER A 188 1.61 -22.53 7.90
C SER A 188 1.03 -22.67 6.49
N LEU A 189 0.23 -23.72 6.27
CA LEU A 189 -0.53 -23.88 5.02
C LEU A 189 -1.42 -22.67 4.75
N LEU A 190 -2.06 -22.10 5.78
CA LEU A 190 -2.92 -20.93 5.65
C LEU A 190 -2.13 -19.71 5.15
N THR A 191 -0.96 -19.43 5.72
CA THR A 191 -0.11 -18.30 5.29
C THR A 191 0.45 -18.51 3.88
N GLU A 192 0.69 -19.75 3.49
CA GLU A 192 1.11 -20.08 2.13
C GLU A 192 -0.01 -19.84 1.09
N LEU A 193 -1.24 -20.25 1.42
CA LEU A 193 -2.42 -19.99 0.59
C LEU A 193 -2.75 -18.50 0.50
N GLN A 194 -2.63 -17.74 1.60
CA GLN A 194 -2.79 -16.28 1.59
C GLN A 194 -1.75 -15.61 0.69
N ALA A 195 -0.48 -16.02 0.79
CA ALA A 195 0.58 -15.50 -0.07
C ALA A 195 0.35 -15.84 -1.55
N PHE A 196 -0.19 -17.02 -1.85
CA PHE A 196 -0.59 -17.40 -3.22
C PHE A 196 -1.70 -16.49 -3.75
N GLY A 197 -2.76 -16.27 -2.96
CA GLY A 197 -3.87 -15.36 -3.33
C GLY A 197 -3.40 -13.93 -3.59
N LEU A 198 -2.55 -13.39 -2.70
CA LEU A 198 -1.96 -12.06 -2.86
C LEU A 198 -1.07 -11.98 -4.13
N ASN A 199 -0.29 -13.01 -4.39
CA ASN A 199 0.52 -13.09 -5.62
C ASN A 199 -0.33 -13.08 -6.89
N ALA A 200 -1.47 -13.77 -6.89
CA ALA A 200 -2.41 -13.78 -8.00
C ALA A 200 -3.01 -12.38 -8.22
N HIS A 201 -3.42 -11.71 -7.14
CA HIS A 201 -3.94 -10.34 -7.16
C HIS A 201 -2.93 -9.37 -7.81
N PHE A 202 -1.70 -9.29 -7.30
CA PHE A 202 -0.68 -8.39 -7.86
C PHE A 202 -0.26 -8.74 -9.28
N SER A 203 -0.21 -10.03 -9.61
CA SER A 203 0.22 -10.45 -10.95
C SER A 203 -0.90 -10.27 -11.98
N ILE A 204 -2.08 -10.80 -11.72
CA ILE A 204 -3.16 -10.88 -12.70
C ILE A 204 -3.97 -9.58 -12.72
N GLU A 205 -4.46 -9.14 -11.55
CA GLU A 205 -5.35 -7.97 -11.52
C GLU A 205 -4.58 -6.67 -11.75
N GLN A 206 -3.59 -6.37 -10.93
CA GLN A 206 -2.86 -5.11 -11.06
C GLN A 206 -1.97 -5.11 -12.30
N GLY A 207 -1.21 -6.19 -12.52
CA GLY A 207 -0.37 -6.31 -13.70
C GLY A 207 -1.16 -6.36 -15.01
N GLY A 208 -2.37 -6.93 -15.00
CA GLY A 208 -3.27 -6.96 -16.16
C GLY A 208 -3.93 -5.61 -16.46
N ARG A 209 -4.26 -4.81 -15.41
CA ARG A 209 -4.81 -3.45 -15.56
C ARG A 209 -3.78 -2.46 -16.08
N ASN A 210 -2.55 -2.56 -15.60
CA ASN A 210 -1.45 -1.69 -16.05
C ASN A 210 -1.03 -1.97 -17.50
N ALA A 211 -1.53 -3.05 -18.10
CA ALA A 211 -1.26 -3.48 -19.46
C ALA A 211 -2.42 -3.17 -20.43
N ALA A 212 -3.54 -2.66 -19.93
CA ALA A 212 -4.74 -2.35 -20.70
C ALA A 212 -4.80 -0.88 -21.07
#